data_8f8f0ff647df4350ed04cd2fe8bf7d9b
#
_entry.id   8f8f0ff647df4350ed04cd2fe8bf7d9b
#
_cell.length_a   1.000
_cell.length_b   1.000
_cell.length_c   1.000
_cell.angle_alpha   90.00
_cell.angle_beta   90.00
_cell.angle_gamma   90.00
#
_symmetry.space_group_name_H-M   'P 1'
#
loop_
_entity.id
_entity.type
_entity.pdbx_description
1 polymer ?
#
loop_
_entity_poly.entity_id
_entity_poly.type
_entity_poly.pdbx_seq_one_letter_code
_entity_poly.pdbx_strand_id
1 'polypeptide(L)'
;MFEVQRGIIRAEKAGVKMFQNIVTVTALGICSYVDLRYRKVEKRVAGVYAAAVFAGRLAEGGAGITALFTGLVPGILFLFLSFVTRQGIGYGDSILILILGASVGIETELEILLLAFAFSGIWAVVLLFRKRGNVRQEFPFVPFLLAGTVLEILFV
;
A
#
# COMPACT_ATOMS: atom_id res chain seq x y z
N MET A 1 7.78 37.10 -10.68
CA MET A 1 6.64 36.37 -11.28
C MET A 1 6.87 34.85 -11.28
N PHE A 2 8.00 34.32 -11.73
CA PHE A 2 8.32 32.88 -11.75
C PHE A 2 8.43 32.21 -10.37
N GLU A 3 8.92 32.89 -9.35
CA GLU A 3 9.07 32.36 -7.97
C GLU A 3 7.71 32.12 -7.30
N VAL A 4 6.76 33.05 -7.47
CA VAL A 4 5.40 32.95 -6.92
C VAL A 4 4.66 31.76 -7.56
N GLN A 5 4.80 31.57 -8.85
CA GLN A 5 4.17 30.47 -9.57
C GLN A 5 4.74 29.12 -9.16
N ARG A 6 6.07 29.01 -8.91
CA ARG A 6 6.69 27.80 -8.34
C ARG A 6 6.21 27.52 -6.91
N GLY A 7 5.99 28.55 -6.10
CA GLY A 7 5.45 28.40 -4.75
C GLY A 7 4.03 27.85 -4.75
N ILE A 8 3.17 28.35 -5.61
CA ILE A 8 1.78 27.89 -5.74
C ILE A 8 1.74 26.41 -6.20
N ILE A 9 2.52 26.05 -7.22
CA ILE A 9 2.59 24.67 -7.72
C ILE A 9 3.13 23.71 -6.63
N ARG A 10 4.11 24.15 -5.81
CA ARG A 10 4.60 23.34 -4.70
C ARG A 10 3.56 23.14 -3.61
N ALA A 11 2.80 24.17 -3.26
CA ALA A 11 1.76 24.09 -2.25
C ALA A 11 0.60 23.17 -2.72
N GLU A 12 0.22 23.25 -3.98
CA GLU A 12 -0.80 22.39 -4.57
C GLU A 12 -0.37 20.91 -4.58
N LYS A 13 0.86 20.62 -5.00
CA LYS A 13 1.41 19.25 -4.96
C LYS A 13 1.51 18.71 -3.54
N ALA A 14 1.91 19.54 -2.57
CA ALA A 14 1.95 19.14 -1.17
C ALA A 14 0.56 18.81 -0.62
N GLY A 15 -0.46 19.59 -0.99
CA GLY A 15 -1.86 19.31 -0.63
C GLY A 15 -2.38 18.00 -1.19
N VAL A 16 -2.11 17.71 -2.45
CA VAL A 16 -2.51 16.44 -3.09
C VAL A 16 -1.79 15.26 -2.45
N LYS A 17 -0.47 15.36 -2.20
CA LYS A 17 0.30 14.31 -1.51
C LYS A 17 -0.25 14.04 -0.10
N MET A 18 -0.55 15.09 0.65
CA MET A 18 -1.13 14.97 1.99
C MET A 18 -2.51 14.29 1.96
N PHE A 19 -3.35 14.66 1.00
CA PHE A 19 -4.65 14.02 0.77
C PHE A 19 -4.48 12.53 0.45
N GLN A 20 -3.58 12.17 -0.46
CA GLN A 20 -3.30 10.78 -0.83
C GLN A 20 -2.79 9.97 0.37
N ASN A 21 -1.90 10.51 1.19
CA ASN A 21 -1.41 9.86 2.39
C ASN A 21 -2.55 9.58 3.40
N ILE A 22 -3.43 10.54 3.63
CA ILE A 22 -4.59 10.38 4.52
C ILE A 22 -5.52 9.29 3.98
N VAL A 23 -5.85 9.33 2.70
CA VAL A 23 -6.69 8.32 2.04
C VAL A 23 -6.05 6.93 2.14
N THR A 24 -4.75 6.82 1.88
CA THR A 24 -4.00 5.57 1.94
C THR A 24 -4.01 4.97 3.35
N VAL A 25 -3.65 5.76 4.37
CA VAL A 25 -3.62 5.29 5.76
C VAL A 25 -5.03 4.90 6.24
N THR A 26 -6.04 5.68 5.89
CA THR A 26 -7.43 5.39 6.26
C THR A 26 -7.92 4.10 5.60
N ALA A 27 -7.70 3.95 4.31
CA ALA A 27 -8.11 2.76 3.56
C ALA A 27 -7.38 1.50 4.06
N LEU A 28 -6.05 1.56 4.23
CA LEU A 28 -5.26 0.46 4.78
C LEU A 28 -5.64 0.16 6.23
N GLY A 29 -5.98 1.16 7.03
CA GLY A 29 -6.46 0.99 8.41
C GLY A 29 -7.77 0.19 8.46
N ILE A 30 -8.74 0.56 7.61
CA ILE A 30 -10.02 -0.18 7.50
C ILE A 30 -9.77 -1.60 6.99
N CYS A 31 -8.97 -1.77 5.92
CA CYS A 31 -8.62 -3.09 5.39
C CYS A 31 -7.88 -3.93 6.43
N SER A 32 -6.95 -3.35 7.19
CA SER A 32 -6.23 -4.03 8.27
C SER A 32 -7.16 -4.52 9.38
N TYR A 33 -8.11 -3.69 9.80
CA TYR A 33 -9.11 -4.08 10.80
C TYR A 33 -9.99 -5.24 10.30
N VAL A 34 -10.45 -5.17 9.05
CA VAL A 34 -11.27 -6.22 8.42
C VAL A 34 -10.46 -7.51 8.23
N ASP A 35 -9.19 -7.39 7.81
CA ASP A 35 -8.29 -8.53 7.62
C ASP A 35 -8.01 -9.26 8.93
N LEU A 36 -7.74 -8.53 10.01
CA LEU A 36 -7.56 -9.11 11.35
C LEU A 36 -8.79 -9.84 11.87
N ARG A 37 -10.00 -9.35 11.53
CA ARG A 37 -11.24 -9.90 12.06
C ARG A 37 -11.85 -10.97 11.18
N TYR A 38 -11.81 -10.78 9.86
CA TYR A 38 -12.52 -11.62 8.89
C TYR A 38 -11.58 -12.35 7.92
N ARG A 39 -10.29 -12.02 7.91
CA ARG A 39 -9.27 -12.56 7.00
C ARG A 39 -9.69 -12.43 5.52
N LYS A 40 -10.30 -11.33 5.17
CA LYS A 40 -10.78 -11.01 3.82
C LYS A 40 -10.56 -9.54 3.54
N VAL A 41 -10.06 -9.22 2.35
CA VAL A 41 -10.01 -7.84 1.87
C VAL A 41 -11.40 -7.43 1.39
N GLU A 42 -11.92 -6.35 1.94
CA GLU A 42 -13.23 -5.80 1.55
C GLU A 42 -13.11 -5.11 0.17
N LYS A 43 -13.69 -5.73 -0.85
CA LYS A 43 -13.62 -5.25 -2.25
C LYS A 43 -14.17 -3.82 -2.42
N ARG A 44 -15.16 -3.45 -1.61
CA ARG A 44 -15.75 -2.10 -1.66
C ARG A 44 -14.76 -1.05 -1.18
N VAL A 45 -14.05 -1.30 -0.09
CA VAL A 45 -13.03 -0.39 0.43
C VAL A 45 -11.87 -0.27 -0.56
N ALA A 46 -11.40 -1.39 -1.10
CA ALA A 46 -10.36 -1.38 -2.13
C ALA A 46 -10.80 -0.60 -3.39
N GLY A 47 -12.05 -0.74 -3.82
CA GLY A 47 -12.61 0.01 -4.95
C GLY A 47 -12.68 1.52 -4.71
N VAL A 48 -13.14 1.95 -3.54
CA VAL A 48 -13.18 3.37 -3.15
C VAL A 48 -11.76 3.94 -3.04
N TYR A 49 -10.83 3.18 -2.46
CA TYR A 49 -9.44 3.57 -2.37
C TYR A 49 -8.81 3.75 -3.77
N ALA A 50 -9.00 2.78 -4.67
CA ALA A 50 -8.52 2.88 -6.05
C ALA A 50 -9.08 4.10 -6.78
N ALA A 51 -10.39 4.39 -6.64
CA ALA A 51 -11.02 5.55 -7.26
C ALA A 51 -10.46 6.88 -6.72
N ALA A 52 -10.24 6.98 -5.41
CA ALA A 52 -9.66 8.16 -4.78
C ALA A 52 -8.20 8.40 -5.21
N VAL A 53 -7.39 7.32 -5.29
CA VAL A 53 -6.01 7.38 -5.80
C VAL A 53 -5.98 7.83 -7.25
N PHE A 54 -6.81 7.24 -8.10
CA PHE A 54 -6.87 7.60 -9.52
C PHE A 54 -7.25 9.07 -9.71
N ALA A 55 -8.27 9.54 -9.00
CA ALA A 55 -8.68 10.95 -9.04
C ALA A 55 -7.56 11.90 -8.60
N GLY A 56 -6.85 11.56 -7.51
CA GLY A 56 -5.72 12.36 -7.02
C GLY A 56 -4.56 12.41 -8.03
N ARG A 57 -4.23 11.28 -8.65
CA ARG A 57 -3.16 11.21 -9.67
C ARG A 57 -3.50 11.97 -10.95
N LEU A 58 -4.75 11.97 -11.37
CA LEU A 58 -5.20 12.80 -12.50
C LEU A 58 -5.07 14.29 -12.18
N ALA A 59 -5.34 14.71 -10.96
CA ALA A 59 -5.19 16.10 -10.53
C ALA A 59 -3.72 16.57 -10.57
N GLU A 60 -2.74 15.68 -10.37
CA GLU A 60 -1.29 15.97 -10.49
C GLU A 60 -0.82 16.12 -11.94
N GLY A 61 -1.65 15.80 -12.93
CA GLY A 61 -1.32 15.89 -14.35
C GLY A 61 -0.30 14.83 -14.82
N GLY A 62 0.59 15.19 -15.74
CA GLY A 62 1.52 14.24 -16.36
C GLY A 62 2.44 13.52 -15.37
N ALA A 63 2.93 14.23 -14.33
CA ALA A 63 3.78 13.62 -13.29
C ALA A 63 3.01 12.57 -12.47
N GLY A 64 1.74 12.84 -12.17
CA GLY A 64 0.87 11.89 -11.48
C GLY A 64 0.60 10.63 -12.31
N ILE A 65 0.35 10.80 -13.60
CA ILE A 65 0.14 9.68 -14.53
C ILE A 65 1.38 8.78 -14.62
N THR A 66 2.58 9.37 -14.71
CA THR A 66 3.83 8.61 -14.74
C THR A 66 4.02 7.82 -13.43
N ALA A 67 3.82 8.46 -12.27
CA ALA A 67 3.93 7.80 -10.98
C ALA A 67 2.89 6.68 -10.81
N LEU A 68 1.67 6.85 -11.34
CA LEU A 68 0.64 5.84 -11.35
C LEU A 68 1.10 4.58 -12.11
N PHE A 69 1.58 4.74 -13.34
CA PHE A 69 2.01 3.59 -14.15
C PHE A 69 3.24 2.90 -13.59
N THR A 70 4.23 3.64 -13.09
CA THR A 70 5.42 3.05 -12.49
C THR A 70 5.11 2.32 -11.18
N GLY A 71 4.22 2.88 -10.37
CA GLY A 71 3.78 2.28 -9.12
C GLY A 71 2.90 1.03 -9.29
N LEU A 72 2.31 0.79 -10.45
CA LEU A 72 1.58 -0.45 -10.70
C LEU A 72 2.50 -1.67 -10.88
N VAL A 73 3.78 -1.47 -11.20
CA VAL A 73 4.71 -2.55 -11.56
C VAL A 73 4.88 -3.59 -10.43
N PRO A 74 5.21 -3.23 -9.18
CA PRO A 74 5.30 -4.21 -8.10
C PRO A 74 3.97 -4.92 -7.85
N GLY A 75 2.85 -4.19 -7.82
CA GLY A 75 1.53 -4.78 -7.62
C GLY A 75 1.14 -5.79 -8.70
N ILE A 76 1.45 -5.53 -9.98
CA ILE A 76 1.25 -6.48 -11.07
C ILE A 76 2.10 -7.72 -10.87
N LEU A 77 3.36 -7.56 -10.44
CA LEU A 77 4.25 -8.68 -10.13
C LEU A 77 3.66 -9.55 -9.02
N PHE A 78 3.16 -8.95 -7.93
CA PHE A 78 2.52 -9.68 -6.84
C PHE A 78 1.23 -10.37 -7.28
N LEU A 79 0.41 -9.76 -8.13
CA LEU A 79 -0.75 -10.41 -8.73
C LEU A 79 -0.36 -11.62 -9.58
N PHE A 80 0.68 -11.49 -10.40
CA PHE A 80 1.20 -12.58 -11.20
C PHE A 80 1.72 -13.72 -10.31
N LEU A 81 2.49 -13.40 -9.26
CA LEU A 81 2.94 -14.39 -8.28
C LEU A 81 1.76 -15.10 -7.59
N SER A 82 0.74 -14.35 -7.18
CA SER A 82 -0.47 -14.90 -6.57
C SER A 82 -1.17 -15.89 -7.51
N PHE A 83 -1.23 -15.56 -8.80
CA PHE A 83 -1.81 -16.45 -9.82
C PHE A 83 -0.99 -17.72 -10.02
N VAL A 84 0.35 -17.60 -10.17
CA VAL A 84 1.25 -18.74 -10.40
C VAL A 84 1.33 -19.66 -9.18
N THR A 85 1.34 -19.09 -7.97
CA THR A 85 1.43 -19.86 -6.71
C THR A 85 0.09 -20.43 -6.26
N ARG A 86 -0.96 -20.32 -7.09
CA ARG A 86 -2.33 -20.77 -6.76
C ARG A 86 -2.81 -20.24 -5.41
N GLN A 87 -2.69 -18.91 -5.21
CA GLN A 87 -3.06 -18.19 -4.00
C GLN A 87 -2.15 -18.47 -2.78
N GLY A 88 -0.92 -18.89 -3.01
CA GLY A 88 0.10 -18.91 -1.95
C GLY A 88 0.39 -17.52 -1.36
N ILE A 89 0.18 -16.47 -2.18
CA ILE A 89 0.11 -15.06 -1.74
C ILE A 89 -1.36 -14.64 -1.83
N GLY A 90 -1.90 -13.97 -0.82
CA GLY A 90 -3.29 -13.53 -0.78
C GLY A 90 -3.62 -12.62 -1.98
N TYR A 91 -4.63 -12.99 -2.77
CA TYR A 91 -5.06 -12.18 -3.91
C TYR A 91 -5.48 -10.76 -3.50
N GLY A 92 -6.09 -10.64 -2.31
CA GLY A 92 -6.48 -9.37 -1.73
C GLY A 92 -5.29 -8.48 -1.39
N ASP A 93 -4.22 -9.05 -0.84
CA ASP A 93 -2.99 -8.33 -0.53
C ASP A 93 -2.32 -7.79 -1.79
N SER A 94 -2.29 -8.59 -2.86
CA SER A 94 -1.74 -8.16 -4.15
C SER A 94 -2.51 -6.99 -4.75
N ILE A 95 -3.84 -6.94 -4.61
CA ILE A 95 -4.67 -5.81 -5.05
C ILE A 95 -4.35 -4.57 -4.20
N LEU A 96 -4.20 -4.69 -2.89
CA LEU A 96 -3.87 -3.56 -2.03
C LEU A 96 -2.47 -3.01 -2.33
N ILE A 97 -1.48 -3.87 -2.59
CA ILE A 97 -0.15 -3.49 -3.04
C ILE A 97 -0.24 -2.71 -4.35
N LEU A 98 -1.02 -3.19 -5.32
CA LEU A 98 -1.23 -2.51 -6.61
C LEU A 98 -1.78 -1.09 -6.43
N ILE A 99 -2.79 -0.90 -5.58
CA ILE A 99 -3.40 0.40 -5.33
C ILE A 99 -2.44 1.30 -4.54
N LEU A 100 -1.71 0.73 -3.58
CA LEU A 100 -0.70 1.45 -2.80
C LEU A 100 0.39 2.01 -3.71
N GLY A 101 0.95 1.19 -4.60
CA GLY A 101 1.98 1.63 -5.54
C GLY A 101 1.48 2.73 -6.48
N ALA A 102 0.25 2.61 -6.98
CA ALA A 102 -0.40 3.68 -7.73
C ALA A 102 -0.52 4.98 -6.91
N SER A 103 -0.72 4.88 -5.58
CA SER A 103 -0.84 6.03 -4.67
C SER A 103 0.48 6.71 -4.36
N VAL A 104 1.54 5.95 -4.10
CA VAL A 104 2.82 6.50 -3.59
C VAL A 104 3.93 6.54 -4.64
N GLY A 105 3.81 5.75 -5.71
CA GLY A 105 4.85 5.55 -6.72
C GLY A 105 5.83 4.44 -6.34
N ILE A 106 6.62 3.99 -7.32
CA ILE A 106 7.44 2.78 -7.21
C ILE A 106 8.51 2.86 -6.11
N GLU A 107 9.19 3.99 -5.95
CA GLU A 107 10.29 4.14 -4.97
C GLU A 107 9.77 3.98 -3.55
N THR A 108 8.79 4.78 -3.18
CA THR A 108 8.14 4.73 -1.85
C THR A 108 7.45 3.40 -1.61
N GLU A 109 6.82 2.80 -2.63
CA GLU A 109 6.19 1.49 -2.52
C GLU A 109 7.19 0.39 -2.15
N LEU A 110 8.38 0.38 -2.79
CA LEU A 110 9.42 -0.61 -2.49
C LEU A 110 9.93 -0.48 -1.05
N GLU A 111 10.08 0.74 -0.54
CA GLU A 111 10.47 0.99 0.85
C GLU A 111 9.40 0.50 1.82
N ILE A 112 8.13 0.78 1.56
CA ILE A 112 6.99 0.29 2.36
C ILE A 112 6.93 -1.23 2.34
N LEU A 113 7.10 -1.87 1.18
CA LEU A 113 7.09 -3.32 1.05
C LEU A 113 8.24 -3.97 1.81
N LEU A 114 9.44 -3.39 1.74
CA LEU A 114 10.60 -3.87 2.48
C LEU A 114 10.35 -3.83 3.99
N LEU A 115 9.82 -2.73 4.50
CA LEU A 115 9.43 -2.62 5.92
C LEU A 115 8.33 -3.61 6.30
N ALA A 116 7.29 -3.74 5.47
CA ALA A 116 6.19 -4.66 5.71
C ALA A 116 6.66 -6.12 5.77
N PHE A 117 7.53 -6.53 4.84
CA PHE A 117 8.12 -7.86 4.85
C PHE A 117 9.06 -8.09 6.04
N ALA A 118 9.86 -7.10 6.42
CA ALA A 118 10.71 -7.19 7.61
C ALA A 118 9.88 -7.42 8.88
N PHE A 119 8.82 -6.63 9.10
CA PHE A 119 7.93 -6.80 10.25
C PHE A 119 7.17 -8.13 10.22
N SER A 120 6.65 -8.51 9.07
CA SER A 120 5.97 -9.78 8.88
C SER A 120 6.92 -10.97 9.16
N GLY A 121 8.17 -10.88 8.68
CA GLY A 121 9.21 -11.89 8.93
C GLY A 121 9.58 -12.00 10.40
N ILE A 122 9.80 -10.88 11.10
CA ILE A 122 10.06 -10.87 12.54
C ILE A 122 8.89 -11.50 13.29
N TRP A 123 7.66 -11.15 12.94
CA TRP A 123 6.47 -11.71 13.56
C TRP A 123 6.35 -13.21 13.32
N ALA A 124 6.64 -13.67 12.09
CA ALA A 124 6.65 -15.10 11.76
C ALA A 124 7.66 -15.87 12.61
N VAL A 125 8.87 -15.32 12.78
CA VAL A 125 9.91 -15.93 13.65
C VAL A 125 9.43 -16.00 15.10
N VAL A 126 8.87 -14.94 15.67
CA VAL A 126 8.31 -14.92 17.03
C VAL A 126 7.24 -16.00 17.21
N LEU A 127 6.38 -16.18 16.21
CA LEU A 127 5.34 -17.21 16.28
C LEU A 127 5.89 -18.63 16.18
N LEU A 128 6.92 -18.85 15.38
CA LEU A 128 7.62 -20.15 15.32
C LEU A 128 8.14 -20.56 16.69
N PHE A 129 8.74 -19.61 17.43
CA PHE A 129 9.24 -19.88 18.79
C PHE A 129 8.12 -20.07 19.83
N ARG A 130 6.96 -19.43 19.64
CA ARG A 130 5.83 -19.53 20.58
C ARG A 130 4.96 -20.76 20.39
N LYS A 131 4.84 -21.29 19.18
CA LYS A 131 3.96 -22.43 18.87
C LYS A 131 4.78 -23.69 18.61
N ARG A 132 4.80 -24.58 19.55
CA ARG A 132 5.18 -25.97 19.34
C ARG A 132 4.13 -26.64 18.43
N GLY A 133 4.29 -26.56 17.12
CA GLY A 133 3.77 -27.57 16.21
C GLY A 133 2.51 -27.32 15.39
N ASN A 134 1.97 -26.12 15.20
CA ASN A 134 0.85 -25.94 14.26
C ASN A 134 1.05 -24.71 13.34
N VAL A 135 1.71 -24.92 12.20
CA VAL A 135 2.19 -23.91 11.23
C VAL A 135 1.15 -23.50 10.19
N ARG A 136 -0.09 -23.96 10.27
CA ARG A 136 -1.16 -23.63 9.31
C ARG A 136 -2.00 -22.43 9.75
N GLN A 137 -1.39 -21.32 10.15
CA GLN A 137 -2.16 -20.08 10.35
C GLN A 137 -1.82 -19.10 9.21
N GLU A 138 -2.82 -18.79 8.41
CA GLU A 138 -2.77 -17.67 7.48
C GLU A 138 -2.53 -16.38 8.29
N PHE A 139 -1.48 -15.64 7.93
CA PHE A 139 -1.12 -14.41 8.60
C PHE A 139 -1.74 -13.23 7.86
N PRO A 140 -2.44 -12.33 8.57
CA PRO A 140 -2.89 -11.10 7.96
C PRO A 140 -1.67 -10.24 7.62
N PHE A 141 -1.46 -9.94 6.32
CA PHE A 141 -0.35 -9.14 5.84
C PHE A 141 -0.64 -7.64 5.87
N VAL A 142 -1.92 -7.26 5.72
CA VAL A 142 -2.35 -5.86 5.64
C VAL A 142 -1.94 -5.00 6.85
N PRO A 143 -1.94 -5.50 8.11
CA PRO A 143 -1.44 -4.73 9.26
C PRO A 143 0.04 -4.35 9.13
N PHE A 144 0.85 -5.22 8.56
CA PHE A 144 2.28 -4.94 8.36
C PHE A 144 2.50 -3.95 7.23
N LEU A 145 1.67 -4.01 6.17
CA LEU A 145 1.65 -3.03 5.10
C LEU A 145 1.26 -1.64 5.63
N LEU A 146 0.25 -1.56 6.50
CA LEU A 146 -0.14 -0.34 7.19
C LEU A 146 1.01 0.21 8.05
N ALA A 147 1.66 -0.63 8.85
CA ALA A 147 2.78 -0.22 9.70
C ALA A 147 3.95 0.33 8.87
N GLY A 148 4.31 -0.32 7.76
CA GLY A 148 5.31 0.16 6.82
C GLY A 148 4.94 1.52 6.22
N THR A 149 3.68 1.70 5.80
CA THR A 149 3.18 2.97 5.25
C THR A 149 3.22 4.10 6.28
N VAL A 150 2.83 3.84 7.51
CA VAL A 150 2.85 4.85 8.59
C VAL A 150 4.29 5.26 8.90
N LEU A 151 5.21 4.30 8.99
CA LEU A 151 6.62 4.60 9.22
C LEU A 151 7.23 5.43 8.10
N GLU A 152 6.97 5.05 6.85
CA GLU A 152 7.44 5.80 5.68
C GLU A 152 6.96 7.27 5.75
N ILE A 153 5.69 7.52 6.04
CA ILE A 153 5.14 8.88 6.16
C ILE A 153 5.75 9.66 7.32
N LEU A 154 6.19 9.00 8.41
CA LEU A 154 6.77 9.65 9.58
C LEU A 154 8.25 9.98 9.40
N PHE A 155 8.99 9.20 8.61
CA PHE A 155 10.45 9.32 8.49
C PHE A 155 10.92 10.00 7.18
N VAL A 156 10.04 10.19 6.20
CA VAL A 156 10.30 10.85 4.92
C VAL A 156 9.46 12.12 4.77
#